data_d645a65b6cb53b6eca7280ab050fa616
#
_entry.id   d645a65b6cb53b6eca7280ab050fa616
#
_cell.length_a   1.000
_cell.length_b   1.000
_cell.length_c   1.000
_cell.angle_alpha   90.00
_cell.angle_beta   90.00
_cell.angle_gamma   90.00
#
_symmetry.space_group_name_H-M   'P 1'
#
loop_
_entity.id
_entity.type
_entity.pdbx_description
1 polymer ?
#
loop_
_entity_poly.entity_id
_entity_poly.type
_entity_poly.pdbx_seq_one_letter_code
_entity_poly.pdbx_strand_id
1 'polypeptide(L)'
;VVLGAGLLGAARAVAAGQRTGAAVCERLADLVRAFGHTPVQAQDTPGFIVNHAGRGYTTEALRIASEGVADFATIDRILRDQAGFKLGPFELMDLTALDVSHPVMESIYRQYYDEPRYRPSVITAQRLAGGVVGRKVGEGFYKYVDGKAQIPPEPAVPQVAAHGGVTVTR
;
A
#
# COMPACT_ATOMS: atom_id res chain seq x y z
N VAL A 1 4.26 22.23 -11.31
CA VAL A 1 5.23 21.21 -10.83
C VAL A 1 4.90 20.88 -9.40
N VAL A 2 4.86 19.60 -9.09
CA VAL A 2 4.63 19.09 -7.73
C VAL A 2 5.89 18.39 -7.25
N LEU A 3 6.34 18.73 -6.05
CA LEU A 3 7.40 18.02 -5.34
C LEU A 3 6.73 17.04 -4.36
N GLY A 4 6.71 15.76 -4.71
CA GLY A 4 6.12 14.71 -3.88
C GLY A 4 7.10 14.23 -2.81
N ALA A 5 6.64 14.15 -1.55
CA ALA A 5 7.36 13.43 -0.51
C ALA A 5 7.29 11.93 -0.82
N GLY A 6 8.43 11.30 -1.11
CA GLY A 6 8.48 9.86 -1.34
C GLY A 6 8.40 9.08 -0.03
N LEU A 7 7.58 8.04 0.02
CA LEU A 7 7.61 7.00 1.07
C LEU A 7 8.91 6.17 1.02
N LEU A 8 9.75 6.38 0.01
CA LEU A 8 10.97 5.61 -0.28
C LEU A 8 12.24 6.38 0.12
N GLY A 9 12.33 6.80 1.39
CA GLY A 9 13.58 7.35 1.93
C GLY A 9 14.05 8.65 1.23
N ALA A 10 15.21 8.61 0.55
CA ALA A 10 15.84 9.79 -0.05
C ALA A 10 15.26 10.20 -1.42
N ALA A 11 14.38 9.41 -2.03
CA ALA A 11 13.82 9.74 -3.34
C ALA A 11 12.70 10.79 -3.24
N ARG A 12 12.65 11.70 -4.20
CA ARG A 12 11.61 12.74 -4.34
C ARG A 12 11.09 12.77 -5.76
N ALA A 13 9.78 12.66 -5.92
CA ALA A 13 9.15 12.77 -7.22
C ALA A 13 9.10 14.23 -7.68
N VAL A 14 9.53 14.49 -8.91
CA VAL A 14 9.37 15.75 -9.61
C VAL A 14 8.38 15.51 -10.74
N ALA A 15 7.14 15.95 -10.57
CA ALA A 15 6.08 15.77 -11.56
C ALA A 15 5.84 17.07 -12.35
N ALA A 16 5.91 16.97 -13.67
CA ALA A 16 5.70 18.07 -14.59
C ALA A 16 4.27 18.07 -15.11
N GLY A 17 3.49 19.11 -14.83
CA GLY A 17 2.20 19.32 -15.49
C GLY A 17 2.37 19.67 -16.96
N GLN A 18 1.28 19.59 -17.74
CA GLN A 18 1.24 19.75 -19.19
C GLN A 18 1.87 21.04 -19.73
N ARG A 19 1.91 22.08 -18.91
CA ARG A 19 2.45 23.41 -19.26
C ARG A 19 3.78 23.73 -18.58
N THR A 20 4.43 22.74 -17.95
CA THR A 20 5.70 22.95 -17.25
C THR A 20 6.87 22.78 -18.23
N GLY A 21 7.67 23.83 -18.39
CA GLY A 21 8.86 23.77 -19.22
C GLY A 21 9.96 22.89 -18.60
N ALA A 22 10.75 22.22 -19.44
CA ALA A 22 11.82 21.32 -19.02
C ALA A 22 12.82 21.97 -18.06
N ALA A 23 13.22 23.22 -18.33
CA ALA A 23 14.14 23.97 -17.47
C ALA A 23 13.67 24.14 -16.02
N VAL A 24 12.36 24.18 -15.77
CA VAL A 24 11.81 24.25 -14.42
C VAL A 24 11.99 22.90 -13.71
N CYS A 25 11.77 21.80 -14.41
CA CYS A 25 11.97 20.46 -13.87
C CYS A 25 13.45 20.21 -13.52
N GLU A 26 14.36 20.63 -14.40
CA GLU A 26 15.80 20.51 -14.16
C GLU A 26 16.24 21.30 -12.93
N ARG A 27 15.82 22.55 -12.81
CA ARG A 27 16.13 23.38 -11.62
C ARG A 27 15.59 22.77 -10.32
N LEU A 28 14.40 22.17 -10.35
CA LEU A 28 13.85 21.46 -9.18
C LEU A 28 14.62 20.17 -8.89
N ALA A 29 15.03 19.44 -9.91
CA ALA A 29 15.86 18.26 -9.74
C ALA A 29 17.22 18.62 -9.09
N ASP A 30 17.83 19.73 -9.52
CA ASP A 30 19.07 20.23 -8.91
C ASP A 30 18.88 20.65 -7.46
N LEU A 31 17.76 21.30 -7.15
CA LEU A 31 17.41 21.66 -5.78
C LEU A 31 17.23 20.40 -4.90
N VAL A 32 16.56 19.38 -5.43
CA VAL A 32 16.38 18.08 -4.75
C VAL A 32 17.73 17.43 -4.45
N ARG A 33 18.66 17.46 -5.41
CA ARG A 33 20.03 16.95 -5.23
C ARG A 33 20.80 17.75 -4.18
N ALA A 34 20.67 19.09 -4.20
CA ALA A 34 21.32 19.96 -3.22
C ALA A 34 20.87 19.68 -1.78
N PHE A 35 19.63 19.20 -1.60
CA PHE A 35 19.12 18.76 -0.30
C PHE A 35 19.50 17.30 0.06
N GLY A 36 20.38 16.66 -0.70
CA GLY A 36 20.83 15.31 -0.45
C GLY A 36 19.82 14.23 -0.83
N HIS A 37 18.85 14.55 -1.69
CA HIS A 37 17.84 13.60 -2.15
C HIS A 37 18.04 13.21 -3.62
N THR A 38 17.47 12.09 -4.01
CA THR A 38 17.47 11.62 -5.41
C THR A 38 16.21 12.09 -6.11
N PRO A 39 16.30 12.94 -7.14
CA PRO A 39 15.14 13.34 -7.94
C PRO A 39 14.70 12.20 -8.84
N VAL A 40 13.40 11.94 -8.88
CA VAL A 40 12.77 10.95 -9.77
C VAL A 40 11.73 11.70 -10.61
N GLN A 41 11.89 11.69 -11.92
CA GLN A 41 10.89 12.28 -12.80
C GLN A 41 9.64 11.41 -12.84
N ALA A 42 8.48 12.04 -12.70
CA ALA A 42 7.18 11.39 -12.75
C ALA A 42 6.25 12.15 -13.70
N GLN A 43 5.31 11.42 -14.29
CA GLN A 43 4.21 12.03 -15.03
C GLN A 43 3.19 12.63 -14.05
N ASP A 44 2.49 13.67 -14.50
CA ASP A 44 1.36 14.26 -13.77
C ASP A 44 0.13 13.36 -13.92
N THR A 45 0.15 12.25 -13.20
CA THR A 45 -0.92 11.25 -13.14
C THR A 45 -1.39 11.09 -11.70
N PRO A 46 -2.65 10.70 -11.46
CA PRO A 46 -3.16 10.50 -10.11
C PRO A 46 -2.31 9.49 -9.33
N GLY A 47 -1.77 9.90 -8.19
CA GLY A 47 -0.89 9.07 -7.37
C GLY A 47 0.57 9.01 -7.82
N PHE A 48 0.94 9.70 -8.89
CA PHE A 48 2.29 9.72 -9.46
C PHE A 48 2.89 8.31 -9.63
N ILE A 49 3.98 8.00 -8.94
CA ILE A 49 4.62 6.69 -8.98
C ILE A 49 4.14 5.82 -7.81
N VAL A 50 4.33 6.27 -6.58
CA VAL A 50 4.16 5.41 -5.38
C VAL A 50 2.71 5.08 -5.12
N ASN A 51 1.83 6.10 -5.09
CA ASN A 51 0.41 5.88 -4.85
C ASN A 51 -0.32 5.28 -6.05
N HIS A 52 0.27 5.32 -7.24
CA HIS A 52 -0.24 4.66 -8.43
C HIS A 52 0.20 3.18 -8.47
N ALA A 53 1.49 2.92 -8.57
CA ALA A 53 2.04 1.56 -8.71
C ALA A 53 1.84 0.73 -7.44
N GLY A 54 2.00 1.34 -6.25
CA GLY A 54 1.79 0.68 -4.97
C GLY A 54 0.32 0.44 -4.61
N ARG A 55 -0.62 0.99 -5.37
CA ARG A 55 -2.05 0.85 -5.06
C ARG A 55 -2.52 -0.59 -5.11
N GLY A 56 -2.10 -1.36 -6.11
CA GLY A 56 -2.43 -2.77 -6.24
C GLY A 56 -2.10 -3.59 -5.00
N TYR A 57 -1.02 -3.25 -4.30
CA TYR A 57 -0.59 -3.94 -3.08
C TYR A 57 -1.67 -3.94 -1.98
N THR A 58 -2.30 -2.79 -1.76
CA THR A 58 -3.34 -2.65 -0.72
C THR A 58 -4.74 -3.00 -1.24
N THR A 59 -5.09 -2.64 -2.48
CA THR A 59 -6.42 -2.92 -3.02
C THR A 59 -6.65 -4.40 -3.26
N GLU A 60 -5.66 -5.14 -3.76
CA GLU A 60 -5.78 -6.59 -3.94
C GLU A 60 -5.80 -7.33 -2.60
N ALA A 61 -4.99 -6.93 -1.63
CA ALA A 61 -5.04 -7.50 -0.29
C ALA A 61 -6.42 -7.30 0.38
N LEU A 62 -6.99 -6.10 0.25
CA LEU A 62 -8.35 -5.81 0.74
C LEU A 62 -9.41 -6.65 0.01
N ARG A 63 -9.24 -6.90 -1.27
CA ARG A 63 -10.12 -7.75 -2.06
C ARG A 63 -10.08 -9.19 -1.59
N ILE A 64 -8.89 -9.78 -1.45
CA ILE A 64 -8.68 -11.13 -0.92
C ILE A 64 -9.33 -11.28 0.46
N ALA A 65 -9.13 -10.30 1.33
CA ALA A 65 -9.74 -10.29 2.67
C ALA A 65 -11.27 -10.16 2.61
N SER A 66 -11.81 -9.32 1.71
CA SER A 66 -13.27 -9.14 1.55
C SER A 66 -13.95 -10.38 0.99
N GLU A 67 -13.26 -11.18 0.20
CA GLU A 67 -13.70 -12.47 -0.34
C GLU A 67 -13.58 -13.61 0.69
N GLY A 68 -13.01 -13.35 1.87
CA GLY A 68 -12.86 -14.35 2.95
C GLY A 68 -11.83 -15.44 2.65
N VAL A 69 -10.91 -15.19 1.71
CA VAL A 69 -9.87 -16.16 1.31
C VAL A 69 -8.85 -16.38 2.42
N ALA A 70 -8.43 -15.29 3.09
CA ALA A 70 -7.52 -15.33 4.21
C ALA A 70 -7.73 -14.13 5.14
N ASP A 71 -7.31 -14.26 6.40
CA ASP A 71 -7.30 -13.16 7.36
C ASP A 71 -6.14 -12.18 7.10
N PHE A 72 -6.22 -11.00 7.71
CA PHE A 72 -5.25 -9.93 7.53
C PHE A 72 -3.82 -10.37 7.88
N ALA A 73 -3.65 -11.10 8.98
CA ALA A 73 -2.35 -11.54 9.45
C ALA A 73 -1.71 -12.58 8.52
N THR A 74 -2.50 -13.46 7.95
CA THR A 74 -2.04 -14.45 6.97
C THR A 74 -1.61 -13.78 5.67
N ILE A 75 -2.39 -12.82 5.15
CA ILE A 75 -2.03 -12.06 3.95
C ILE A 75 -0.73 -11.29 4.18
N ASP A 76 -0.60 -10.60 5.31
CA ASP A 76 0.61 -9.85 5.66
C ASP A 76 1.83 -10.76 5.75
N ARG A 77 1.71 -11.93 6.40
CA ARG A 77 2.80 -12.92 6.49
C ARG A 77 3.24 -13.41 5.11
N ILE A 78 2.31 -13.80 4.26
CA ILE A 78 2.64 -14.29 2.91
C ILE A 78 3.45 -13.23 2.15
N LEU A 79 2.99 -11.99 2.15
CA LEU A 79 3.66 -10.93 1.39
C LEU A 79 5.00 -10.51 2.01
N ARG A 80 5.10 -10.51 3.33
CA ARG A 80 6.36 -10.22 4.01
C ARG A 80 7.36 -11.37 3.89
N ASP A 81 6.94 -12.59 4.22
CA ASP A 81 7.86 -13.70 4.44
C ASP A 81 8.17 -14.46 3.14
N GLN A 82 7.24 -14.49 2.17
CA GLN A 82 7.43 -15.16 0.88
C GLN A 82 7.82 -14.19 -0.25
N ALA A 83 7.22 -13.01 -0.30
CA ALA A 83 7.51 -12.03 -1.34
C ALA A 83 8.58 -11.00 -0.94
N GLY A 84 9.04 -10.98 0.31
CA GLY A 84 10.16 -10.16 0.79
C GLY A 84 9.82 -8.69 1.02
N PHE A 85 8.55 -8.32 1.16
CA PHE A 85 8.18 -6.96 1.54
C PHE A 85 8.52 -6.68 3.00
N LYS A 86 8.91 -5.45 3.32
CA LYS A 86 9.25 -5.05 4.70
C LYS A 86 8.04 -5.04 5.62
N LEU A 87 6.88 -4.72 5.10
CA LEU A 87 5.59 -4.69 5.80
C LEU A 87 4.54 -5.38 4.93
N GLY A 88 3.62 -6.07 5.56
CA GLY A 88 2.42 -6.52 4.90
C GLY A 88 1.48 -5.36 4.56
N PRO A 89 0.49 -5.56 3.67
CA PRO A 89 -0.40 -4.50 3.22
C PRO A 89 -1.25 -3.90 4.35
N PHE A 90 -1.67 -4.69 5.32
CA PHE A 90 -2.47 -4.22 6.45
C PHE A 90 -1.60 -3.52 7.50
N GLU A 91 -0.39 -4.01 7.76
CA GLU A 91 0.61 -3.29 8.57
C GLU A 91 0.96 -1.93 7.94
N LEU A 92 1.09 -1.87 6.61
CA LEU A 92 1.36 -0.64 5.87
C LEU A 92 0.19 0.35 5.98
N MET A 93 -1.05 -0.12 5.86
CA MET A 93 -2.23 0.74 6.01
C MET A 93 -2.36 1.28 7.44
N ASP A 94 -2.05 0.49 8.46
CA ASP A 94 -2.04 0.93 9.85
C ASP A 94 -0.93 1.96 10.13
N LEU A 95 0.23 1.81 9.47
CA LEU A 95 1.33 2.76 9.59
C LEU A 95 1.00 4.11 8.94
N THR A 96 0.39 4.09 7.76
CA THR A 96 0.03 5.31 7.01
C THR A 96 -1.26 5.95 7.51
N ALA A 97 -2.04 5.21 8.26
CA ALA A 97 -3.35 5.52 8.81
C ALA A 97 -4.47 5.72 7.76
N LEU A 98 -5.65 5.16 8.06
CA LEU A 98 -6.77 5.13 7.12
C LEU A 98 -7.42 6.48 6.86
N ASP A 99 -7.34 7.42 7.80
CA ASP A 99 -7.82 8.79 7.60
C ASP A 99 -7.00 9.58 6.57
N VAL A 100 -5.80 9.10 6.25
CA VAL A 100 -4.98 9.60 5.14
C VAL A 100 -5.14 8.70 3.91
N SER A 101 -4.97 7.38 4.08
CA SER A 101 -4.87 6.45 2.95
C SER A 101 -6.22 6.19 2.27
N HIS A 102 -7.35 6.19 2.99
CA HIS A 102 -8.66 5.95 2.39
C HIS A 102 -9.12 7.12 1.49
N PRO A 103 -9.06 8.40 1.88
CA PRO A 103 -9.34 9.52 0.99
C PRO A 103 -8.44 9.53 -0.26
N VAL A 104 -7.18 9.11 -0.14
CA VAL A 104 -6.29 8.96 -1.30
C VAL A 104 -6.78 7.85 -2.23
N MET A 105 -7.25 6.72 -1.72
CA MET A 105 -7.88 5.66 -2.54
C MET A 105 -9.06 6.20 -3.32
N GLU A 106 -9.99 6.88 -2.65
CA GLU A 106 -11.15 7.49 -3.29
C GLU A 106 -10.77 8.52 -4.36
N SER A 107 -9.81 9.39 -4.05
CA SER A 107 -9.33 10.42 -4.98
C SER A 107 -8.74 9.80 -6.25
N ILE A 108 -7.88 8.80 -6.13
CA ILE A 108 -7.28 8.10 -7.27
C ILE A 108 -8.36 7.40 -8.09
N TYR A 109 -9.29 6.68 -7.45
CA TYR A 109 -10.39 5.99 -8.11
C TYR A 109 -11.21 6.94 -8.98
N ARG A 110 -11.65 8.07 -8.43
CA ARG A 110 -12.42 9.09 -9.17
C ARG A 110 -11.62 9.72 -10.31
N GLN A 111 -10.34 9.99 -10.11
CA GLN A 111 -9.47 10.59 -11.13
C GLN A 111 -9.15 9.63 -12.28
N TYR A 112 -9.28 8.33 -12.08
CA TYR A 112 -9.22 7.31 -13.13
C TYR A 112 -10.60 6.91 -13.65
N TYR A 113 -11.62 7.76 -13.49
CA TYR A 113 -12.98 7.53 -13.97
C TYR A 113 -13.56 6.18 -13.53
N ASP A 114 -13.41 5.90 -12.24
CA ASP A 114 -13.92 4.70 -11.57
C ASP A 114 -13.34 3.37 -12.09
N GLU A 115 -12.06 3.40 -12.53
CA GLU A 115 -11.33 2.20 -12.92
C GLU A 115 -11.37 1.14 -11.81
N PRO A 116 -11.91 -0.07 -12.06
CA PRO A 116 -12.15 -1.08 -11.04
C PRO A 116 -10.91 -1.50 -10.22
N ARG A 117 -9.72 -1.41 -10.81
CA ARG A 117 -8.44 -1.71 -10.13
C ARG A 117 -8.15 -0.80 -8.94
N TYR A 118 -8.68 0.41 -8.96
CA TYR A 118 -8.45 1.41 -7.92
C TYR A 118 -9.63 1.56 -6.97
N ARG A 119 -10.64 0.70 -7.08
CA ARG A 119 -11.86 0.79 -6.26
C ARG A 119 -11.53 0.72 -4.76
N PRO A 120 -11.97 1.70 -3.96
CA PRO A 120 -11.83 1.66 -2.52
C PRO A 120 -12.59 0.47 -1.91
N SER A 121 -12.13 0.03 -0.75
CA SER A 121 -12.77 -1.09 -0.03
C SER A 121 -13.75 -0.59 1.03
N VAL A 122 -14.87 -1.28 1.17
CA VAL A 122 -15.82 -1.10 2.26
C VAL A 122 -15.16 -1.34 3.62
N ILE A 123 -14.19 -2.26 3.69
CA ILE A 123 -13.44 -2.56 4.93
C ILE A 123 -12.74 -1.31 5.46
N THR A 124 -12.07 -0.55 4.59
CA THR A 124 -11.38 0.68 5.01
C THR A 124 -12.34 1.82 5.30
N ALA A 125 -13.46 1.92 4.58
CA ALA A 125 -14.50 2.92 4.85
C ALA A 125 -15.13 2.72 6.24
N GLN A 126 -15.48 1.48 6.58
CA GLN A 126 -16.07 1.14 7.88
C GLN A 126 -15.10 1.40 9.04
N ARG A 127 -13.81 1.05 8.87
CA ARG A 127 -12.77 1.31 9.87
C ARG A 127 -12.55 2.81 10.07
N LEU A 128 -12.55 3.58 9.00
CA LEU A 128 -12.45 5.03 9.07
C LEU A 128 -13.64 5.62 9.83
N ALA A 129 -14.87 5.20 9.50
CA ALA A 129 -16.07 5.65 10.18
C ALA A 129 -16.08 5.25 11.67
N GLY A 130 -15.52 4.09 12.00
CA GLY A 130 -15.39 3.61 13.39
C GLY A 130 -14.21 4.22 14.17
N GLY A 131 -13.39 5.07 13.55
CA GLY A 131 -12.22 5.69 14.19
C GLY A 131 -11.04 4.74 14.43
N VAL A 132 -11.09 3.50 13.95
CA VAL A 132 -10.02 2.51 14.05
C VAL A 132 -9.07 2.64 12.85
N VAL A 133 -8.33 3.74 12.84
CA VAL A 133 -7.61 4.21 11.65
C VAL A 133 -6.16 3.74 11.57
N GLY A 134 -5.66 3.04 12.58
CA GLY A 134 -4.31 2.48 12.56
C GLY A 134 -3.49 2.76 13.82
N ARG A 135 -2.19 2.56 13.71
CA ARG A 135 -1.22 2.63 14.82
C ARG A 135 -1.30 3.92 15.65
N LYS A 136 -1.56 5.06 15.02
CA LYS A 136 -1.57 6.37 15.71
C LYS A 136 -2.67 6.52 16.76
N VAL A 137 -3.76 5.73 16.63
CA VAL A 137 -4.87 5.71 17.60
C VAL A 137 -4.85 4.43 18.44
N GLY A 138 -3.83 3.58 18.29
CA GLY A 138 -3.69 2.32 19.02
C GLY A 138 -4.50 1.16 18.44
N GLU A 139 -5.30 1.37 17.41
CA GLU A 139 -6.10 0.33 16.76
C GLU A 139 -6.33 0.63 15.27
N GLY A 140 -6.19 -0.41 14.45
CA GLY A 140 -6.44 -0.42 13.02
C GLY A 140 -6.83 -1.82 12.58
N PHE A 141 -6.12 -2.40 11.61
CA PHE A 141 -6.19 -3.82 11.29
C PHE A 141 -5.66 -4.68 12.44
N TYR A 142 -4.72 -4.12 13.20
CA TYR A 142 -4.17 -4.69 14.43
C TYR A 142 -4.42 -3.78 15.63
N LYS A 143 -4.39 -4.36 16.83
CA LYS A 143 -4.25 -3.60 18.08
C LYS A 143 -2.78 -3.31 18.35
N TYR A 144 -2.49 -2.16 18.93
CA TYR A 144 -1.13 -1.72 19.23
C TYR A 144 -0.98 -1.50 20.74
N VAL A 145 0.00 -2.16 21.33
CA VAL A 145 0.41 -1.96 22.72
C VAL A 145 1.86 -1.49 22.69
N ASP A 146 2.16 -0.37 23.32
CA ASP A 146 3.48 0.26 23.31
C ASP A 146 4.06 0.44 21.89
N GLY A 147 3.19 0.76 20.95
CA GLY A 147 3.53 0.96 19.54
C GLY A 147 3.83 -0.32 18.74
N LYS A 148 3.66 -1.50 19.34
CA LYS A 148 3.85 -2.81 18.70
C LYS A 148 2.51 -3.44 18.34
N ALA A 149 2.40 -3.92 17.10
CA ALA A 149 1.22 -4.64 16.64
C ALA A 149 1.06 -5.96 17.39
N GLN A 150 -0.16 -6.25 17.83
CA GLN A 150 -0.55 -7.54 18.39
C GLN A 150 -0.99 -8.44 17.25
N ILE A 151 -0.01 -9.10 16.62
CA ILE A 151 -0.25 -9.99 15.48
C ILE A 151 -0.67 -11.37 16.01
N PRO A 152 -1.79 -11.96 15.55
CA PRO A 152 -2.18 -13.31 15.93
C PRO A 152 -1.08 -14.33 15.59
N PRO A 153 -0.93 -15.40 16.40
CA PRO A 153 0.03 -16.46 16.10
C PRO A 153 -0.31 -17.13 14.77
N GLU A 154 0.70 -17.70 14.14
CA GLU A 154 0.52 -18.46 12.92
C GLU A 154 -0.36 -19.68 13.19
N PRO A 155 -1.40 -19.94 12.37
CA PRO A 155 -2.20 -21.15 12.48
C PRO A 155 -1.30 -22.39 12.31
N ALA A 156 -1.59 -23.46 13.08
CA ALA A 156 -0.89 -24.72 12.89
C ALA A 156 -1.07 -25.20 11.45
N VAL A 157 0.03 -25.63 10.83
CA VAL A 157 -0.03 -26.22 9.48
C VAL A 157 -0.91 -27.46 9.54
N PRO A 158 -1.99 -27.56 8.74
CA PRO A 158 -2.80 -28.76 8.69
C PRO A 158 -1.92 -29.96 8.33
N GLN A 159 -1.95 -31.01 9.14
CA GLN A 159 -1.30 -32.27 8.76
C GLN A 159 -2.10 -32.84 7.59
N VAL A 160 -1.61 -32.64 6.39
CA VAL A 160 -2.14 -33.32 5.21
C VAL A 160 -1.73 -34.80 5.35
N ALA A 161 -2.70 -35.66 5.54
CA ALA A 161 -2.45 -37.10 5.41
C ALA A 161 -1.80 -37.32 4.03
N ALA A 162 -0.68 -38.06 4.01
CA ALA A 162 0.02 -38.35 2.77
C ALA A 162 -0.98 -39.11 1.85
N HIS A 163 -1.59 -38.38 0.95
CA HIS A 163 -2.38 -38.99 -0.11
C HIS A 163 -1.40 -39.68 -1.05
N GLY A 164 -1.58 -40.99 -1.23
CA GLY A 164 -0.79 -41.79 -2.15
C GLY A 164 -0.67 -41.08 -3.50
N GLY A 165 0.53 -41.14 -4.06
CA GLY A 165 0.93 -40.35 -5.23
C GLY A 165 -0.09 -40.43 -6.36
N VAL A 166 -0.39 -39.26 -6.94
CA VAL A 166 -1.12 -39.16 -8.20
C VAL A 166 -0.17 -39.68 -9.29
N THR A 167 -0.42 -40.91 -9.76
CA THR A 167 0.27 -41.45 -10.93
C THR A 167 -0.28 -40.75 -12.17
N VAL A 168 0.48 -39.79 -12.71
CA VAL A 168 0.19 -39.22 -14.04
C VAL A 168 0.66 -40.23 -15.05
N THR A 169 -0.24 -41.02 -15.62
CA THR A 169 0.02 -41.79 -16.84
C THR A 169 0.08 -40.82 -18.02
N ARG A 170 1.19 -40.86 -18.74
CA ARG A 170 1.39 -40.14 -20.00
C ARG A 170 0.54 -40.76 -21.15
#